data_0dd499b965a07b67b4c666d3787111cb
#
_entry.id   0dd499b965a07b67b4c666d3787111cb
#
_cell.length_a   1.000
_cell.length_b   1.000
_cell.length_c   1.000
_cell.angle_alpha   90.00
_cell.angle_beta   90.00
_cell.angle_gamma   90.00
#
_symmetry.space_group_name_H-M   'P 1'
#
loop_
_entity.id
_entity.type
_entity.pdbx_description
1 polymer ?
#
loop_
_entity_poly.entity_id
_entity_poly.type
_entity_poly.pdbx_seq_one_letter_code
_entity_poly.pdbx_strand_id
1 'polypeptide(L)'
;TTVAPHYERGTIGETYKNIEKDLEEGLQLIDDNNYTVPKYHFNRKAAYAFAARFYLYYQKYDQAIECANIALGDNAALVTRDWGALGKLSLNDNLQPDAYVDAANKANLLLITSRSFWGLYNGPLTTTNRYTHNPTIAKNETCMSTGIWGDCSTTLKQQAADYTSIPKVIFRKYPLFYMEYTDINAQVGYYNVVSSVFNTDETLLVRAEAYAMKKEYAKA
;
A
#
# COMPACT_ATOMS: atom_id res chain seq x y z
N THR A 1 2.18 -18.37 34.19
CA THR A 1 1.36 -19.38 33.50
C THR A 1 0.39 -18.62 32.58
N THR A 2 0.70 -18.55 31.30
CA THR A 2 -0.22 -18.02 30.30
C THR A 2 -1.33 -19.05 30.11
N VAL A 3 -2.49 -18.80 30.67
CA VAL A 3 -3.68 -19.57 30.33
C VAL A 3 -4.06 -19.20 28.91
N ALA A 4 -3.99 -20.12 27.97
CA ALA A 4 -4.52 -19.93 26.64
C ALA A 4 -6.04 -19.73 26.78
N PRO A 5 -6.57 -18.57 26.37
CA PRO A 5 -8.01 -18.34 26.47
C PRO A 5 -8.74 -19.31 25.55
N HIS A 6 -9.83 -19.87 26.03
CA HIS A 6 -10.69 -20.72 25.22
C HIS A 6 -11.59 -19.83 24.38
N TYR A 7 -11.47 -19.91 23.07
CA TYR A 7 -12.31 -19.16 22.12
C TYR A 7 -13.27 -20.11 21.42
N GLU A 8 -14.54 -19.77 21.44
CA GLU A 8 -15.53 -20.40 20.57
C GLU A 8 -15.54 -19.68 19.20
N ARG A 9 -15.71 -20.46 18.14
CA ARG A 9 -15.85 -19.89 16.79
C ARG A 9 -17.23 -19.25 16.66
N GLY A 10 -17.23 -17.93 16.47
CA GLY A 10 -18.42 -17.18 16.06
C GLY A 10 -18.68 -17.29 14.53
N THR A 11 -19.83 -16.79 14.13
CA THR A 11 -20.17 -16.62 12.71
C THR A 11 -19.41 -15.45 12.09
N ILE A 12 -19.29 -15.44 10.77
CA ILE A 12 -18.73 -14.29 10.02
C ILE A 12 -19.51 -13.00 10.33
N GLY A 13 -20.86 -13.07 10.39
CA GLY A 13 -21.69 -11.92 10.70
C GLY A 13 -21.45 -11.34 12.10
N GLU A 14 -21.24 -12.18 13.11
CA GLU A 14 -20.89 -11.75 14.46
C GLU A 14 -19.50 -11.10 14.47
N THR A 15 -18.54 -11.67 13.75
CA THR A 15 -17.18 -11.09 13.62
C THR A 15 -17.25 -9.69 13.01
N TYR A 16 -17.98 -9.51 11.92
CA TYR A 16 -18.13 -8.18 11.29
C TYR A 16 -18.81 -7.16 12.22
N LYS A 17 -19.85 -7.57 12.97
CA LYS A 17 -20.51 -6.69 13.95
C LYS A 17 -19.59 -6.29 15.09
N ASN A 18 -18.75 -7.22 15.57
CA ASN A 18 -17.79 -6.91 16.62
C ASN A 18 -16.70 -5.94 16.12
N ILE A 19 -16.18 -6.15 14.90
CA ILE A 19 -15.22 -5.21 14.29
C ILE A 19 -15.85 -3.84 14.11
N GLU A 20 -17.10 -3.78 13.64
CA GLU A 20 -17.83 -2.51 13.49
C GLU A 20 -17.93 -1.76 14.81
N LYS A 21 -18.35 -2.45 15.88
CA LYS A 21 -18.44 -1.87 17.22
C LYS A 21 -17.10 -1.33 17.68
N ASP A 22 -16.04 -2.14 17.57
CA ASP A 22 -14.69 -1.73 17.97
C ASP A 22 -14.20 -0.52 17.17
N LEU A 23 -14.53 -0.45 15.87
CA LEU A 23 -14.22 0.70 15.02
C LEU A 23 -14.99 1.97 15.46
N GLU A 24 -16.30 1.89 15.66
CA GLU A 24 -17.12 3.02 16.07
C GLU A 24 -16.66 3.60 17.41
N GLU A 25 -16.32 2.75 18.36
CA GLU A 25 -15.76 3.16 19.65
C GLU A 25 -14.34 3.71 19.51
N GLY A 26 -13.46 3.01 18.77
CA GLY A 26 -12.04 3.33 18.68
C GLY A 26 -11.74 4.60 17.86
N LEU A 27 -12.47 4.84 16.77
CA LEU A 27 -12.25 6.00 15.89
C LEU A 27 -12.39 7.35 16.62
N GLN A 28 -13.20 7.39 17.66
CA GLN A 28 -13.42 8.60 18.47
C GLN A 28 -12.29 8.87 19.46
N LEU A 29 -11.52 7.86 19.81
CA LEU A 29 -10.46 7.92 20.81
C LEU A 29 -9.08 8.23 20.24
N ILE A 30 -8.93 8.23 18.91
CA ILE A 30 -7.65 8.47 18.25
C ILE A 30 -7.29 9.95 18.33
N ASP A 31 -6.13 10.22 18.94
CA ASP A 31 -5.53 11.55 19.03
C ASP A 31 -4.12 11.53 18.45
N ASP A 32 -3.95 12.15 17.27
CA ASP A 32 -2.69 12.22 16.55
C ASP A 32 -1.64 13.09 17.26
N ASN A 33 -2.04 13.94 18.22
CA ASN A 33 -1.12 14.78 19.01
C ASN A 33 -0.18 13.96 19.89
N ASN A 34 -0.52 12.71 20.16
CA ASN A 34 0.34 11.78 20.91
C ASN A 34 1.55 11.28 20.12
N TYR A 35 1.64 11.56 18.81
CA TYR A 35 2.66 11.01 17.93
C TYR A 35 3.57 12.10 17.35
N THR A 36 4.89 11.90 17.47
CA THR A 36 5.89 12.78 16.82
C THR A 36 5.80 12.67 15.29
N VAL A 37 5.63 11.47 14.76
CA VAL A 37 5.40 11.23 13.34
C VAL A 37 4.15 10.36 13.20
N PRO A 38 2.96 10.96 13.03
CA PRO A 38 1.69 10.21 13.00
C PRO A 38 1.65 9.07 11.99
N LYS A 39 2.34 9.19 10.85
CA LYS A 39 2.32 8.17 9.79
C LYS A 39 3.03 6.86 10.14
N TYR A 40 3.80 6.82 11.21
CA TYR A 40 4.39 5.57 11.74
C TYR A 40 3.48 4.90 12.77
N HIS A 41 2.31 5.46 13.01
CA HIS A 41 1.32 4.95 13.96
C HIS A 41 -0.04 4.87 13.29
N PHE A 42 -0.94 4.08 13.87
CA PHE A 42 -2.31 3.99 13.40
C PHE A 42 -3.07 5.29 13.75
N ASN A 43 -2.73 6.35 12.99
CA ASN A 43 -3.26 7.68 13.14
C ASN A 43 -4.71 7.79 12.64
N ARG A 44 -5.35 8.94 12.92
CA ARG A 44 -6.76 9.17 12.60
C ARG A 44 -7.08 8.92 11.11
N LYS A 45 -6.28 9.44 10.18
CA LYS A 45 -6.52 9.25 8.74
C LYS A 45 -6.34 7.80 8.30
N ALA A 46 -5.35 7.11 8.84
CA ALA A 46 -5.15 5.68 8.57
C ALA A 46 -6.32 4.84 9.11
N ALA A 47 -6.83 5.17 10.28
CA ALA A 47 -7.96 4.49 10.88
C ALA A 47 -9.25 4.67 10.05
N TYR A 48 -9.51 5.88 9.54
CA TYR A 48 -10.64 6.10 8.65
C TYR A 48 -10.44 5.45 7.27
N ALA A 49 -9.22 5.36 6.74
CA ALA A 49 -8.94 4.60 5.53
C ALA A 49 -9.17 3.10 5.73
N PHE A 50 -8.80 2.56 6.89
CA PHE A 50 -9.13 1.18 7.26
C PHE A 50 -10.64 0.98 7.38
N ALA A 51 -11.35 1.88 8.07
CA ALA A 51 -12.79 1.81 8.22
C ALA A 51 -13.50 1.87 6.84
N ALA A 52 -13.04 2.73 5.93
CA ALA A 52 -13.58 2.79 4.57
C ALA A 52 -13.43 1.45 3.84
N ARG A 53 -12.25 0.82 3.90
CA ARG A 53 -12.02 -0.52 3.35
C ARG A 53 -12.92 -1.57 4.01
N PHE A 54 -13.04 -1.56 5.33
CA PHE A 54 -13.90 -2.48 6.08
C PHE A 54 -15.37 -2.35 5.66
N TYR A 55 -15.90 -1.12 5.62
CA TYR A 55 -17.29 -0.89 5.26
C TYR A 55 -17.59 -1.21 3.80
N LEU A 56 -16.62 -1.05 2.88
CA LEU A 56 -16.75 -1.50 1.49
C LEU A 56 -16.98 -3.01 1.43
N TYR A 57 -16.15 -3.79 2.12
CA TYR A 57 -16.30 -5.26 2.17
C TYR A 57 -17.55 -5.70 2.94
N TYR A 58 -17.96 -4.93 3.93
CA TYR A 58 -19.19 -5.18 4.68
C TYR A 58 -20.45 -4.72 3.92
N GLN A 59 -20.26 -4.15 2.73
CA GLN A 59 -21.34 -3.63 1.83
C GLN A 59 -22.13 -2.47 2.44
N LYS A 60 -21.56 -1.76 3.39
CA LYS A 60 -22.11 -0.54 3.97
C LYS A 60 -21.51 0.67 3.23
N TYR A 61 -21.98 0.89 1.99
CA TYR A 61 -21.35 1.82 1.05
C TYR A 61 -21.42 3.29 1.50
N ASP A 62 -22.48 3.69 2.22
CA ASP A 62 -22.59 5.06 2.75
C ASP A 62 -21.50 5.31 3.79
N GLN A 63 -21.31 4.40 4.73
CA GLN A 63 -20.24 4.48 5.73
C GLN A 63 -18.86 4.43 5.09
N ALA A 64 -18.67 3.59 4.05
CA ALA A 64 -17.42 3.54 3.31
C ALA A 64 -17.08 4.90 2.68
N ILE A 65 -18.04 5.56 2.06
CA ILE A 65 -17.88 6.89 1.45
C ILE A 65 -17.57 7.93 2.51
N GLU A 66 -18.31 7.95 3.62
CA GLU A 66 -18.10 8.89 4.73
C GLU A 66 -16.68 8.76 5.31
N CYS A 67 -16.28 7.55 5.66
CA CYS A 67 -14.92 7.28 6.17
C CYS A 67 -13.84 7.66 5.15
N ALA A 68 -14.04 7.36 3.87
CA ALA A 68 -13.11 7.75 2.82
C ALA A 68 -13.00 9.27 2.68
N ASN A 69 -14.11 10.01 2.78
CA ASN A 69 -14.08 11.47 2.74
C ASN A 69 -13.28 12.06 3.91
N ILE A 70 -13.40 11.50 5.12
CA ILE A 70 -12.62 11.95 6.28
C ILE A 70 -11.12 11.69 6.06
N ALA A 71 -10.75 10.52 5.54
CA ALA A 71 -9.35 10.18 5.29
C ALA A 71 -8.72 11.04 4.18
N LEU A 72 -9.47 11.32 3.10
CA LEU A 72 -9.02 12.11 1.95
C LEU A 72 -9.02 13.62 2.23
N GLY A 73 -9.94 14.09 3.07
CA GLY A 73 -10.17 15.51 3.30
C GLY A 73 -10.92 16.19 2.14
N ASP A 74 -10.95 17.53 2.16
CA ASP A 74 -11.80 18.34 1.27
C ASP A 74 -11.43 18.24 -0.21
N ASN A 75 -10.15 17.97 -0.52
CA ASN A 75 -9.67 17.88 -1.89
C ASN A 75 -8.74 16.67 -2.07
N ALA A 76 -9.32 15.58 -2.54
CA ALA A 76 -8.59 14.33 -2.79
C ALA A 76 -7.43 14.49 -3.78
N ALA A 77 -7.57 15.36 -4.80
CA ALA A 77 -6.52 15.57 -5.81
C ALA A 77 -5.22 16.15 -5.22
N LEU A 78 -5.29 16.87 -4.10
CA LEU A 78 -4.12 17.45 -3.44
C LEU A 78 -3.36 16.47 -2.53
N VAL A 79 -3.95 15.31 -2.27
CA VAL A 79 -3.38 14.30 -1.37
C VAL A 79 -3.08 12.98 -2.06
N THR A 80 -3.52 12.77 -3.29
CA THR A 80 -3.14 11.60 -4.09
C THR A 80 -1.68 11.69 -4.54
N ARG A 81 -1.11 10.54 -4.88
CA ARG A 81 0.29 10.42 -5.28
C ARG A 81 0.51 11.00 -6.67
N ASP A 82 1.55 11.78 -6.82
CA ASP A 82 2.04 12.20 -8.14
C ASP A 82 2.86 11.08 -8.78
N TRP A 83 2.18 10.20 -9.49
CA TRP A 83 2.79 9.08 -10.19
C TRP A 83 3.71 9.53 -11.33
N GLY A 84 3.42 10.68 -11.95
CA GLY A 84 4.26 11.25 -12.99
C GLY A 84 5.60 11.74 -12.46
N ALA A 85 5.60 12.41 -11.31
CA ALA A 85 6.84 12.81 -10.64
C ALA A 85 7.65 11.61 -10.17
N LEU A 86 6.99 10.63 -9.54
CA LEU A 86 7.64 9.40 -9.09
C LEU A 86 8.31 8.64 -10.23
N GLY A 87 7.63 8.55 -11.39
CA GLY A 87 8.14 7.86 -12.57
C GLY A 87 9.36 8.52 -13.23
N LYS A 88 9.62 9.80 -12.95
CA LYS A 88 10.80 10.51 -13.45
C LYS A 88 12.06 10.30 -12.63
N LEU A 89 11.94 9.70 -11.44
CA LEU A 89 13.09 9.41 -10.59
C LEU A 89 13.97 8.32 -11.20
N SER A 90 15.27 8.37 -10.88
CA SER A 90 16.23 7.38 -11.35
C SER A 90 15.83 5.95 -10.98
N LEU A 91 16.03 5.03 -11.90
CA LEU A 91 15.83 3.60 -11.69
C LEU A 91 17.05 2.89 -11.08
N ASN A 92 18.23 3.54 -11.08
CA ASN A 92 19.49 2.93 -10.65
C ASN A 92 19.69 2.99 -9.15
N ASP A 93 18.94 3.85 -8.45
CA ASP A 93 19.02 4.07 -7.00
C ASP A 93 17.69 3.73 -6.35
N ASN A 94 17.62 3.74 -5.03
CA ASN A 94 16.37 3.56 -4.29
C ASN A 94 15.46 4.80 -4.29
N LEU A 95 15.69 5.76 -5.18
CA LEU A 95 14.95 7.03 -5.18
C LEU A 95 13.44 6.86 -5.35
N GLN A 96 13.00 5.92 -6.20
CA GLN A 96 11.57 5.65 -6.35
C GLN A 96 10.95 4.97 -5.12
N PRO A 97 11.52 3.87 -4.58
CA PRO A 97 11.05 3.27 -3.33
C PRO A 97 11.09 4.24 -2.15
N ASP A 98 12.17 5.03 -2.01
CA ASP A 98 12.30 6.02 -0.94
C ASP A 98 11.19 7.08 -1.03
N ALA A 99 10.98 7.65 -2.21
CA ALA A 99 9.92 8.63 -2.44
C ALA A 99 8.51 8.02 -2.27
N TYR A 100 8.35 6.73 -2.60
CA TYR A 100 7.09 6.02 -2.43
C TYR A 100 6.70 5.87 -0.97
N VAL A 101 7.67 5.56 -0.08
CA VAL A 101 7.43 5.36 1.37
C VAL A 101 7.84 6.57 2.22
N ASP A 102 8.08 7.72 1.60
CA ASP A 102 8.41 8.94 2.35
C ASP A 102 7.23 9.37 3.24
N ALA A 103 7.50 9.60 4.52
CA ALA A 103 6.51 10.11 5.46
C ALA A 103 6.05 11.54 5.11
N ALA A 104 6.84 12.34 4.40
CA ALA A 104 6.42 13.65 3.90
C ALA A 104 5.41 13.55 2.75
N ASN A 105 5.36 12.41 2.03
CA ASN A 105 4.42 12.22 0.94
C ASN A 105 2.99 12.16 1.48
N LYS A 106 2.15 13.09 1.02
CA LYS A 106 0.75 13.24 1.49
C LYS A 106 -0.10 11.99 1.22
N ALA A 107 0.25 11.22 0.19
CA ALA A 107 -0.47 10.00 -0.14
C ALA A 107 -0.30 8.89 0.90
N ASN A 108 0.78 8.87 1.67
CA ASN A 108 0.98 7.87 2.71
C ASN A 108 0.18 8.23 3.96
N LEU A 109 -0.65 7.29 4.42
CA LEU A 109 -1.42 7.42 5.65
C LEU A 109 -0.84 6.58 6.79
N LEU A 110 -0.36 5.38 6.47
CA LEU A 110 0.34 4.51 7.42
C LEU A 110 1.52 3.81 6.76
N LEU A 111 2.68 3.98 7.36
CA LEU A 111 3.93 3.32 6.99
C LEU A 111 4.32 2.33 8.09
N ILE A 112 4.61 1.10 7.72
CA ILE A 112 5.03 0.07 8.66
C ILE A 112 6.34 -0.55 8.20
N THR A 113 7.28 -0.65 9.12
CA THR A 113 8.50 -1.44 8.93
C THR A 113 8.29 -2.83 9.49
N SER A 114 8.64 -3.84 8.72
CA SER A 114 8.58 -5.24 9.15
C SER A 114 9.80 -6.01 8.66
N ARG A 115 10.21 -7.03 9.43
CA ARG A 115 11.22 -7.99 8.97
C ARG A 115 10.63 -8.82 7.85
N SER A 116 11.29 -8.83 6.70
CA SER A 116 10.79 -9.55 5.54
C SER A 116 11.91 -9.87 4.56
N PHE A 117 11.90 -11.08 4.06
CA PHE A 117 12.75 -11.49 2.92
C PHE A 117 12.15 -11.11 1.56
N TRP A 118 11.05 -10.35 1.53
CA TRP A 118 10.36 -9.98 0.29
C TRP A 118 11.33 -9.42 -0.76
N GLY A 119 12.20 -8.49 -0.36
CA GLY A 119 13.15 -7.85 -1.27
C GLY A 119 14.19 -8.81 -1.83
N LEU A 120 14.56 -9.86 -1.09
CA LEU A 120 15.45 -10.92 -1.60
C LEU A 120 14.78 -11.79 -2.65
N TYR A 121 13.49 -12.06 -2.51
CA TYR A 121 12.77 -12.98 -3.42
C TYR A 121 12.04 -12.26 -4.55
N ASN A 122 11.64 -11.01 -4.34
CA ASN A 122 10.81 -10.25 -5.28
C ASN A 122 11.42 -8.90 -5.68
N GLY A 123 12.54 -8.51 -5.09
CA GLY A 123 13.20 -7.24 -5.39
C GLY A 123 14.03 -7.28 -6.69
N PRO A 124 14.53 -6.12 -7.11
CA PRO A 124 15.30 -5.99 -8.36
C PRO A 124 16.65 -6.73 -8.33
N LEU A 125 17.13 -7.07 -7.14
CA LEU A 125 18.45 -7.72 -6.96
C LEU A 125 18.41 -9.25 -7.11
N THR A 126 17.24 -9.85 -7.28
CA THR A 126 17.13 -11.30 -7.31
C THR A 126 17.10 -11.86 -8.74
N THR A 127 17.97 -12.80 -8.98
CA THR A 127 18.05 -13.53 -10.26
C THR A 127 17.00 -14.64 -10.38
N THR A 128 16.38 -15.04 -9.28
CA THR A 128 15.52 -16.24 -9.20
C THR A 128 14.03 -15.91 -9.06
N ASN A 129 13.66 -14.66 -9.24
CA ASN A 129 12.27 -14.23 -9.04
C ASN A 129 11.32 -14.90 -10.04
N ARG A 130 10.42 -15.74 -9.53
CA ARG A 130 9.42 -16.48 -10.32
C ARG A 130 8.16 -15.67 -10.62
N TYR A 131 7.97 -14.54 -9.97
CA TYR A 131 6.72 -13.77 -9.98
C TYR A 131 6.85 -12.41 -10.68
N THR A 132 7.94 -12.19 -11.40
CA THR A 132 8.10 -11.00 -12.24
C THR A 132 7.45 -11.21 -13.61
N HIS A 133 6.94 -10.13 -14.18
CA HIS A 133 6.46 -10.17 -15.55
C HIS A 133 7.66 -10.37 -16.50
N ASN A 134 7.49 -11.24 -17.47
CA ASN A 134 8.44 -11.30 -18.57
C ASN A 134 8.18 -10.14 -19.56
N PRO A 135 9.12 -9.81 -20.45
CA PRO A 135 8.97 -8.73 -21.41
C PRO A 135 7.74 -8.89 -22.32
N THR A 136 7.35 -10.11 -22.67
CA THR A 136 6.20 -10.38 -23.51
C THR A 136 4.90 -10.01 -22.80
N ILE A 137 4.71 -10.43 -21.55
CA ILE A 137 3.54 -10.08 -20.75
C ILE A 137 3.50 -8.56 -20.53
N ALA A 138 4.64 -7.95 -20.16
CA ALA A 138 4.70 -6.52 -19.95
C ALA A 138 4.33 -5.73 -21.21
N LYS A 139 4.79 -6.17 -22.38
CA LYS A 139 4.50 -5.52 -23.67
C LYS A 139 3.05 -5.70 -24.10
N ASN A 140 2.49 -6.89 -23.97
CA ASN A 140 1.21 -7.21 -24.59
C ASN A 140 0.03 -7.00 -23.65
N GLU A 141 0.22 -7.21 -22.34
CA GLU A 141 -0.90 -7.38 -21.42
C GLU A 141 -0.94 -6.31 -20.30
N THR A 142 0.19 -5.66 -20.03
CA THR A 142 0.26 -4.75 -18.88
C THR A 142 0.73 -3.35 -19.26
N CYS A 143 1.89 -2.94 -18.82
CA CYS A 143 2.31 -1.54 -18.81
C CYS A 143 2.91 -1.03 -20.12
N MET A 144 3.09 -1.86 -21.13
CA MET A 144 3.59 -1.45 -22.45
C MET A 144 2.56 -1.64 -23.57
N SER A 145 1.39 -2.14 -23.21
CA SER A 145 0.28 -2.29 -24.15
C SER A 145 -0.43 -0.95 -24.35
N THR A 146 -1.03 -0.78 -25.51
CA THR A 146 -1.88 0.38 -25.84
C THR A 146 -3.31 0.23 -25.27
N GLY A 147 -3.50 -0.64 -24.27
CA GLY A 147 -4.79 -0.89 -23.64
C GLY A 147 -5.29 0.29 -22.79
N ILE A 148 -6.36 0.03 -22.03
CA ILE A 148 -7.01 1.03 -21.16
C ILE A 148 -6.09 1.63 -20.11
N TRP A 149 -5.00 0.96 -19.77
CA TRP A 149 -4.00 1.42 -18.81
C TRP A 149 -2.96 2.36 -19.41
N GLY A 150 -2.97 2.54 -20.72
CA GLY A 150 -2.00 3.36 -21.42
C GLY A 150 -0.57 2.80 -21.41
N ASP A 151 0.36 3.53 -21.99
CA ASP A 151 1.78 3.19 -21.94
C ASP A 151 2.42 3.69 -20.65
N CYS A 152 2.68 2.79 -19.73
CA CYS A 152 3.44 3.07 -18.49
C CYS A 152 4.94 2.73 -18.65
N SER A 153 5.42 2.67 -19.90
CA SER A 153 6.78 2.20 -20.23
C SER A 153 7.91 3.01 -19.57
N THR A 154 7.65 4.25 -19.23
CA THR A 154 8.64 5.15 -18.64
C THR A 154 8.46 5.43 -17.17
N THR A 155 7.35 4.98 -16.54
CA THR A 155 6.97 5.50 -15.23
C THR A 155 7.36 4.60 -14.06
N LEU A 156 7.03 3.32 -14.06
CA LEU A 156 7.13 2.50 -12.85
C LEU A 156 7.77 1.13 -13.08
N LYS A 157 8.44 0.95 -14.19
CA LYS A 157 9.10 -0.32 -14.50
C LYS A 157 10.60 -0.16 -14.63
N GLN A 158 11.30 -1.19 -14.30
CA GLN A 158 12.70 -1.39 -14.66
C GLN A 158 12.81 -2.72 -15.40
N GLN A 159 13.45 -2.71 -16.54
CA GLN A 159 13.95 -3.92 -17.13
C GLN A 159 15.19 -4.32 -16.32
N ALA A 160 15.16 -5.46 -15.66
CA ALA A 160 16.34 -5.96 -14.99
C ALA A 160 17.41 -6.22 -16.03
N ALA A 161 18.54 -5.53 -15.92
CA ALA A 161 19.74 -5.86 -16.68
C ALA A 161 20.14 -7.30 -16.34
N ASP A 162 20.59 -8.01 -17.33
CA ASP A 162 20.84 -9.43 -17.33
C ASP A 162 21.77 -9.92 -16.22
N TYR A 163 21.19 -10.37 -15.15
CA TYR A 163 21.86 -11.35 -14.30
C TYR A 163 21.38 -12.79 -14.61
N THR A 164 20.43 -12.95 -15.52
CA THR A 164 19.89 -14.24 -15.96
C THR A 164 19.59 -14.21 -17.45
N SER A 165 19.62 -15.37 -18.07
CA SER A 165 19.20 -15.56 -19.47
C SER A 165 17.74 -15.24 -19.76
N ILE A 166 16.94 -14.87 -18.75
CA ILE A 166 15.53 -14.53 -18.88
C ILE A 166 15.34 -13.07 -18.49
N PRO A 167 15.08 -12.18 -19.44
CA PRO A 167 14.75 -10.78 -19.16
C PRO A 167 13.52 -10.67 -18.26
N LYS A 168 13.57 -9.76 -17.27
CA LYS A 168 12.49 -9.53 -16.32
C LYS A 168 12.09 -8.07 -16.34
N VAL A 169 10.78 -7.81 -16.14
CA VAL A 169 10.26 -6.46 -15.94
C VAL A 169 9.83 -6.34 -14.49
N ILE A 170 10.35 -5.34 -13.80
CA ILE A 170 10.09 -5.08 -12.40
C ILE A 170 9.38 -3.74 -12.28
N PHE A 171 8.27 -3.74 -11.56
CA PHE A 171 7.57 -2.51 -11.22
C PHE A 171 8.23 -1.86 -10.00
N ARG A 172 8.57 -0.58 -10.11
CA ARG A 172 9.19 0.18 -9.02
C ARG A 172 8.21 0.62 -7.93
N LYS A 173 6.92 0.39 -8.12
CA LYS A 173 5.91 0.53 -7.07
C LYS A 173 5.98 -0.65 -6.10
N TYR A 174 6.97 -0.63 -5.22
CA TYR A 174 7.13 -1.66 -4.21
C TYR A 174 7.68 -1.06 -2.91
N PRO A 175 7.54 -1.77 -1.80
CA PRO A 175 8.07 -1.33 -0.52
C PRO A 175 9.57 -1.08 -0.58
N LEU A 176 10.06 -0.14 0.21
CA LEU A 176 11.48 0.05 0.40
C LEU A 176 12.05 -1.18 1.13
N PHE A 177 13.06 -1.78 0.53
CA PHE A 177 13.79 -2.90 1.09
C PHE A 177 15.19 -2.45 1.50
N TYR A 178 15.60 -2.76 2.71
CA TYR A 178 16.93 -2.45 3.22
C TYR A 178 17.41 -3.48 4.24
N MET A 179 18.73 -3.49 4.47
CA MET A 179 19.35 -4.30 5.50
C MET A 179 19.74 -3.41 6.69
N GLU A 180 19.22 -3.73 7.85
CA GLU A 180 19.62 -3.15 9.12
C GLU A 180 20.76 -3.96 9.69
N TYR A 181 21.97 -3.39 9.69
CA TYR A 181 23.16 -4.09 10.15
C TYR A 181 23.25 -4.08 11.68
N THR A 182 23.38 -5.27 12.27
CA THR A 182 23.77 -5.44 13.68
C THR A 182 25.30 -5.45 13.83
N ASP A 183 26.00 -5.90 12.80
CA ASP A 183 27.44 -5.79 12.64
C ASP A 183 27.74 -5.46 11.17
N ILE A 184 28.18 -4.21 10.94
CA ILE A 184 28.49 -3.74 9.60
C ILE A 184 29.75 -4.39 9.00
N ASN A 185 30.73 -4.74 9.84
CA ASN A 185 31.98 -5.35 9.37
C ASN A 185 31.76 -6.80 8.95
N ALA A 186 30.95 -7.52 9.70
CA ALA A 186 30.57 -8.90 9.38
C ALA A 186 29.42 -8.98 8.37
N GLN A 187 28.80 -7.84 8.00
CA GLN A 187 27.62 -7.76 7.15
C GLN A 187 26.45 -8.61 7.68
N VAL A 188 26.33 -8.71 9.00
CA VAL A 188 25.25 -9.44 9.67
C VAL A 188 24.17 -8.46 10.10
N GLY A 189 22.91 -8.82 9.86
CA GLY A 189 21.78 -7.96 10.21
C GLY A 189 20.43 -8.57 9.81
N TYR A 190 19.43 -7.70 9.75
CA TYR A 190 18.07 -8.08 9.46
C TYR A 190 17.57 -7.39 8.20
N TYR A 191 16.92 -8.16 7.33
CA TYR A 191 16.22 -7.59 6.18
C TYR A 191 14.88 -7.01 6.62
N ASN A 192 14.68 -5.76 6.27
CA ASN A 192 13.49 -4.99 6.58
C ASN A 192 12.82 -4.49 5.30
N VAL A 193 11.51 -4.33 5.39
CA VAL A 193 10.68 -3.73 4.35
C VAL A 193 9.85 -2.62 4.98
N VAL A 194 9.85 -1.45 4.36
CA VAL A 194 8.91 -0.36 4.69
C VAL A 194 7.77 -0.40 3.68
N SER A 195 6.55 -0.55 4.16
CA SER A 195 5.36 -0.65 3.34
C SER A 195 4.38 0.49 3.63
N SER A 196 3.81 1.09 2.58
CA SER A 196 2.66 1.98 2.70
C SER A 196 1.39 1.11 2.80
N VAL A 197 0.94 0.87 4.03
CA VAL A 197 -0.17 -0.06 4.34
C VAL A 197 -1.52 0.57 4.05
N PHE A 198 -1.65 1.88 4.36
CA PHE A 198 -2.78 2.69 3.96
C PHE A 198 -2.31 3.93 3.22
N ASN A 199 -2.98 4.24 2.13
CA ASN A 199 -2.69 5.40 1.30
C ASN A 199 -3.97 6.01 0.73
N THR A 200 -3.87 7.25 0.30
CA THR A 200 -5.01 7.99 -0.26
C THR A 200 -5.44 7.47 -1.62
N ASP A 201 -4.51 6.90 -2.41
CA ASP A 201 -4.84 6.35 -3.74
C ASP A 201 -5.83 5.19 -3.59
N GLU A 202 -5.57 4.25 -2.68
CA GLU A 202 -6.50 3.16 -2.37
C GLU A 202 -7.82 3.69 -1.78
N THR A 203 -7.73 4.65 -0.86
CA THR A 203 -8.93 5.22 -0.22
C THR A 203 -9.84 5.90 -1.26
N LEU A 204 -9.24 6.55 -2.27
CA LEU A 204 -9.98 7.14 -3.38
C LEU A 204 -10.69 6.07 -4.22
N LEU A 205 -10.00 4.95 -4.51
CA LEU A 205 -10.59 3.83 -5.24
C LEU A 205 -11.72 3.16 -4.45
N VAL A 206 -11.54 2.99 -3.13
CA VAL A 206 -12.60 2.47 -2.23
C VAL A 206 -13.86 3.37 -2.32
N ARG A 207 -13.68 4.69 -2.31
CA ARG A 207 -14.80 5.64 -2.44
C ARG A 207 -15.48 5.53 -3.81
N ALA A 208 -14.69 5.46 -4.88
CA ALA A 208 -15.20 5.32 -6.24
C ALA A 208 -15.99 4.01 -6.40
N GLU A 209 -15.47 2.90 -5.90
CA GLU A 209 -16.16 1.61 -5.92
C GLU A 209 -17.47 1.67 -5.13
N ALA A 210 -17.47 2.26 -3.94
CA ALA A 210 -18.68 2.40 -3.14
C ALA A 210 -19.77 3.23 -3.87
N TYR A 211 -19.40 4.32 -4.56
CA TYR A 211 -20.33 5.08 -5.40
C TYR A 211 -20.84 4.23 -6.60
N ALA A 212 -19.96 3.47 -7.25
CA ALA A 212 -20.37 2.60 -8.35
C ALA A 212 -21.36 1.52 -7.89
N MET A 213 -21.14 0.92 -6.72
CA MET A 213 -22.05 -0.07 -6.13
C MET A 213 -23.42 0.53 -5.79
N LYS A 214 -23.47 1.82 -5.44
CA LYS A 214 -24.70 2.58 -5.27
C LYS A 214 -25.33 3.06 -6.58
N LYS A 215 -24.69 2.78 -7.74
CA LYS A 215 -25.08 3.26 -9.08
C LYS A 215 -24.99 4.79 -9.25
N GLU A 216 -24.22 5.46 -8.42
CA GLU A 216 -23.95 6.90 -8.48
C GLU A 216 -22.71 7.17 -9.36
N TYR A 217 -22.75 6.69 -10.60
CA TYR A 217 -21.60 6.65 -11.52
C TYR A 217 -20.96 8.01 -11.84
N ALA A 218 -21.74 9.10 -11.74
CA ALA A 218 -21.18 10.44 -11.93
C ALA A 218 -20.25 10.89 -10.79
N LYS A 219 -20.28 10.22 -9.65
CA LYS A 219 -19.44 10.50 -8.48
C LYS A 219 -18.30 9.48 -8.33
N ALA A 220 -18.41 8.33 -9.01
CA ALA A 220 -17.38 7.28 -9.03
C ALA A 220 -16.23 7.66 -9.98
#